data_534251117c4248eb13dc6564373af939
#
_entry.id   534251117c4248eb13dc6564373af939
#
_cell.length_a   1.000
_cell.length_b   1.000
_cell.length_c   1.000
_cell.angle_alpha   90.00
_cell.angle_beta   90.00
_cell.angle_gamma   90.00
#
_symmetry.space_group_name_H-M   'P 1'
#
loop_
_entity.id
_entity.type
_entity.pdbx_description
1 polymer ?
#
loop_
_entity_poly.entity_id
_entity_poly.type
_entity_poly.pdbx_seq_one_letter_code
_entity_poly.pdbx_strand_id
1 'polypeptide(L)'
;MLLAFVWILAWPVAAFPQQKNSKEEFLVLPGEIGRSGGRIAVSLRAEPKTLNPLIAAETPSREIIGVMQADLVHINRATQLTETALAKSWKISPDGLQYTLVLRRGLKFSDGFPLDADDVLFTFQVYLNEKVHAPQRDLLLFEGKPISVRKVDLQTIVFELPKPYGVAERLFDGLAILPKHLLEKPYEEGKIGQLGTLATPPNQWAGLGPFRLKEYVAGQRLVLESNPYYWKTDAKGNRLPYLDELVFLFVPSADAQVLRFQSGETELISRLSAENFSVLSREQKDYTMVDAGPGLEYNFLFFNLSEPGEKTSARTLQELKWFREVKFRQAVSAAIDREAIVRLVYQGRGSALWGLVPPGNRR
;
A
#
# COMPACT_ATOMS: atom_id res chain seq x y z
N MET A 1 29.23 27.37 68.77
CA MET A 1 29.69 26.85 67.48
C MET A 1 29.09 25.45 67.30
N LEU A 2 27.88 25.36 66.67
CA LEU A 2 27.19 24.10 66.42
C LEU A 2 27.45 23.72 64.96
N LEU A 3 28.08 22.57 64.73
CA LEU A 3 28.28 21.96 63.45
C LEU A 3 27.07 21.06 63.19
N ALA A 4 26.23 21.42 62.17
CA ALA A 4 25.14 20.59 61.67
C ALA A 4 25.67 19.65 60.61
N PHE A 5 25.59 18.34 60.85
CA PHE A 5 25.84 17.29 59.82
C PHE A 5 24.59 17.08 58.99
N VAL A 6 24.67 17.39 57.67
CA VAL A 6 23.64 17.06 56.70
C VAL A 6 23.95 15.66 56.15
N TRP A 7 23.07 14.70 56.43
CA TRP A 7 23.08 13.36 55.79
C TRP A 7 22.39 13.44 54.44
N ILE A 8 23.15 13.29 53.37
CA ILE A 8 22.60 13.10 52.04
C ILE A 8 22.26 11.63 51.88
N LEU A 9 20.98 11.30 51.90
CA LEU A 9 20.45 9.97 51.53
C LEU A 9 20.53 9.83 50.00
N ALA A 10 21.52 9.07 49.51
CA ALA A 10 21.61 8.65 48.13
C ALA A 10 20.59 7.50 47.91
N TRP A 11 19.52 7.77 47.16
CA TRP A 11 18.63 6.72 46.66
C TRP A 11 19.34 5.95 45.56
N PRO A 12 19.29 4.60 45.56
CA PRO A 12 19.82 3.83 44.47
C PRO A 12 18.96 4.10 43.21
N VAL A 13 19.57 4.67 42.19
CA VAL A 13 18.98 4.73 40.82
C VAL A 13 18.84 3.28 40.37
N ALA A 14 17.61 2.81 40.27
CA ALA A 14 17.31 1.50 39.68
C ALA A 14 17.83 1.50 38.24
N ALA A 15 18.88 0.74 37.98
CA ALA A 15 19.39 0.51 36.65
C ALA A 15 18.33 -0.27 35.91
N PHE A 16 17.68 0.37 34.94
CA PHE A 16 16.85 -0.33 33.93
C PHE A 16 17.75 -1.36 33.26
N PRO A 17 17.28 -2.61 33.07
CA PRO A 17 18.07 -3.60 32.38
C PRO A 17 18.30 -3.09 30.95
N GLN A 18 19.59 -2.89 30.60
CA GLN A 18 19.99 -2.65 29.21
C GLN A 18 19.45 -3.79 28.37
N GLN A 19 18.48 -3.45 27.52
CA GLN A 19 17.94 -4.35 26.51
C GLN A 19 19.13 -4.82 25.66
N LYS A 20 19.48 -6.11 25.76
CA LYS A 20 20.50 -6.73 24.91
C LYS A 20 20.25 -6.31 23.48
N ASN A 21 21.21 -5.65 22.82
CA ASN A 21 21.19 -5.28 21.41
C ASN A 21 20.70 -6.46 20.58
N SER A 22 19.43 -6.50 20.27
CA SER A 22 18.87 -7.44 19.31
C SER A 22 19.41 -7.00 17.95
N LYS A 23 20.30 -7.81 17.38
CA LYS A 23 20.90 -7.57 16.07
C LYS A 23 19.76 -7.29 15.06
N GLU A 24 19.80 -6.14 14.40
CA GLU A 24 18.81 -5.79 13.37
C GLU A 24 18.82 -6.87 12.26
N GLU A 25 17.63 -7.35 11.86
CA GLU A 25 17.47 -8.36 10.81
C GLU A 25 16.96 -7.69 9.54
N PHE A 26 17.86 -7.16 8.72
CA PHE A 26 17.51 -6.56 7.43
C PHE A 26 17.09 -7.60 6.39
N LEU A 27 16.19 -7.22 5.50
CA LEU A 27 15.94 -7.94 4.25
C LEU A 27 16.94 -7.45 3.20
N VAL A 28 17.84 -8.36 2.80
CA VAL A 28 18.82 -8.08 1.74
C VAL A 28 18.13 -8.28 0.39
N LEU A 29 18.10 -7.23 -0.44
CA LEU A 29 17.57 -7.31 -1.81
C LEU A 29 18.69 -7.63 -2.79
N PRO A 30 18.49 -8.60 -3.71
CA PRO A 30 19.39 -8.84 -4.82
C PRO A 30 19.25 -7.69 -5.84
N GLY A 31 20.29 -7.43 -6.58
CA GLY A 31 20.29 -6.44 -7.66
C GLY A 31 21.59 -5.66 -7.79
N GLU A 32 21.63 -4.75 -8.73
CA GLU A 32 22.76 -3.86 -8.91
C GLU A 32 22.88 -2.86 -7.74
N ILE A 33 24.11 -2.59 -7.36
CA ILE A 33 24.40 -1.62 -6.31
C ILE A 33 24.28 -0.22 -6.90
N GLY A 34 23.32 0.54 -6.40
CA GLY A 34 23.10 1.92 -6.80
C GLY A 34 24.05 2.90 -6.12
N ARG A 35 23.89 4.18 -6.46
CA ARG A 35 24.56 5.31 -5.79
C ARG A 35 23.54 6.03 -4.92
N SER A 36 23.90 6.33 -3.68
CA SER A 36 23.07 7.12 -2.78
C SER A 36 23.08 8.59 -3.18
N GLY A 37 21.95 9.24 -3.01
CA GLY A 37 21.75 10.65 -3.27
C GLY A 37 20.76 10.95 -4.39
N GLY A 38 20.41 12.23 -4.52
CA GLY A 38 19.56 12.74 -5.58
C GLY A 38 18.06 12.54 -5.35
N ARG A 39 17.29 12.98 -6.33
CA ARG A 39 15.84 12.91 -6.32
C ARG A 39 15.30 12.38 -7.63
N ILE A 40 14.08 11.85 -7.60
CA ILE A 40 13.27 11.54 -8.77
C ILE A 40 11.94 12.28 -8.65
N ALA A 41 11.51 12.97 -9.73
CA ALA A 41 10.19 13.54 -9.86
C ALA A 41 9.34 12.68 -10.80
N VAL A 42 8.10 12.40 -10.40
CA VAL A 42 7.12 11.66 -11.18
C VAL A 42 5.81 12.44 -11.25
N SER A 43 5.07 12.29 -12.35
CA SER A 43 3.76 12.93 -12.51
C SER A 43 2.64 12.01 -12.01
N LEU A 44 1.72 12.57 -11.20
CA LEU A 44 0.44 11.93 -10.85
C LEU A 44 -0.71 12.64 -11.56
N ARG A 45 -1.71 11.88 -12.03
CA ARG A 45 -2.88 12.43 -12.72
C ARG A 45 -3.84 13.21 -11.82
N ALA A 46 -3.77 12.97 -10.53
CA ALA A 46 -4.58 13.68 -9.55
C ALA A 46 -3.82 13.81 -8.24
N GLU A 47 -4.16 14.82 -7.50
CA GLU A 47 -3.75 14.98 -6.10
C GLU A 47 -4.35 13.85 -5.25
N PRO A 48 -3.58 13.28 -4.30
CA PRO A 48 -4.11 12.28 -3.38
C PRO A 48 -5.20 12.90 -2.51
N LYS A 49 -6.22 12.13 -2.14
CA LYS A 49 -7.27 12.59 -1.23
C LYS A 49 -6.88 12.41 0.24
N THR A 50 -6.01 11.45 0.49
CA THR A 50 -5.59 11.09 1.85
C THR A 50 -4.26 10.33 1.82
N LEU A 51 -3.53 10.40 2.92
CA LEU A 51 -2.37 9.53 3.19
C LEU A 51 -2.70 8.43 4.22
N ASN A 52 -3.97 8.34 4.65
CA ASN A 52 -4.44 7.32 5.58
C ASN A 52 -4.72 6.00 4.86
N PRO A 53 -3.96 4.93 5.10
CA PRO A 53 -4.15 3.64 4.43
C PRO A 53 -5.51 2.98 4.75
N LEU A 54 -6.14 3.35 5.86
CA LEU A 54 -7.42 2.79 6.29
C LEU A 54 -8.59 3.19 5.39
N ILE A 55 -8.51 4.36 4.74
CA ILE A 55 -9.61 4.92 3.94
C ILE A 55 -9.22 5.22 2.50
N ALA A 56 -7.96 5.01 2.12
CA ALA A 56 -7.47 5.27 0.77
C ALA A 56 -8.10 4.30 -0.24
N ALA A 57 -9.00 4.78 -1.08
CA ALA A 57 -9.70 4.00 -2.09
C ALA A 57 -9.19 4.27 -3.51
N GLU A 58 -8.67 5.47 -3.80
CA GLU A 58 -8.25 5.89 -5.13
C GLU A 58 -6.75 5.68 -5.37
N THR A 59 -6.38 5.57 -6.66
CA THR A 59 -5.02 5.21 -7.09
C THR A 59 -3.94 6.21 -6.63
N PRO A 60 -4.08 7.54 -6.76
CA PRO A 60 -3.04 8.48 -6.34
C PRO A 60 -2.66 8.36 -4.87
N SER A 61 -3.65 8.25 -3.97
CA SER A 61 -3.36 8.00 -2.54
C SER A 61 -2.62 6.68 -2.33
N ARG A 62 -3.08 5.60 -2.98
CA ARG A 62 -2.45 4.28 -2.84
C ARG A 62 -1.03 4.22 -3.39
N GLU A 63 -0.71 4.93 -4.46
CA GLU A 63 0.65 5.02 -5.00
C GLU A 63 1.61 5.66 -4.00
N ILE A 64 1.21 6.76 -3.37
CA ILE A 64 2.03 7.44 -2.36
C ILE A 64 2.12 6.59 -1.08
N ILE A 65 1.01 6.08 -0.58
CA ILE A 65 0.96 5.22 0.61
C ILE A 65 1.83 3.97 0.41
N GLY A 66 1.83 3.39 -0.78
CA GLY A 66 2.62 2.19 -1.11
C GLY A 66 4.13 2.35 -0.96
N VAL A 67 4.66 3.59 -1.01
CA VAL A 67 6.08 3.86 -0.76
C VAL A 67 6.35 4.40 0.66
N MET A 68 5.29 4.70 1.43
CA MET A 68 5.40 5.16 2.82
C MET A 68 5.14 4.05 3.82
N GLN A 69 4.42 2.99 3.44
CA GLN A 69 3.96 1.92 4.32
C GLN A 69 4.60 0.57 3.95
N ALA A 70 4.42 -0.41 4.81
CA ALA A 70 4.79 -1.80 4.53
C ALA A 70 3.78 -2.76 5.16
N ASP A 71 3.77 -3.97 4.61
CA ASP A 71 2.92 -5.09 4.95
C ASP A 71 3.71 -6.24 5.59
N LEU A 72 3.02 -7.20 6.17
CA LEU A 72 3.65 -8.36 6.81
C LEU A 72 4.31 -9.29 5.80
N VAL A 73 3.63 -9.51 4.68
CA VAL A 73 4.04 -10.38 3.58
C VAL A 73 3.79 -9.62 2.29
N HIS A 74 4.61 -9.79 1.29
CA HIS A 74 4.54 -9.05 0.03
C HIS A 74 4.31 -9.97 -1.15
N ILE A 75 3.45 -9.57 -2.08
CA ILE A 75 3.30 -10.24 -3.38
C ILE A 75 4.24 -9.59 -4.38
N ASN A 76 5.27 -10.34 -4.80
CA ASN A 76 6.16 -9.88 -5.86
C ASN A 76 5.37 -9.73 -7.17
N ARG A 77 5.32 -8.52 -7.70
CA ARG A 77 4.49 -8.19 -8.86
C ARG A 77 4.95 -8.85 -10.15
N ALA A 78 6.24 -9.16 -10.28
CA ALA A 78 6.79 -9.80 -11.45
C ALA A 78 6.55 -11.31 -11.47
N THR A 79 6.75 -11.97 -10.31
CA THR A 79 6.61 -13.42 -10.17
C THR A 79 5.23 -13.86 -9.69
N GLN A 80 4.46 -12.96 -9.07
CA GLN A 80 3.19 -13.19 -8.38
C GLN A 80 3.30 -14.17 -7.21
N LEU A 81 4.52 -14.40 -6.72
CA LEU A 81 4.80 -15.20 -5.54
C LEU A 81 4.70 -14.36 -4.27
N THR A 82 4.29 -15.00 -3.19
CA THR A 82 4.32 -14.42 -1.86
C THR A 82 5.75 -14.47 -1.31
N GLU A 83 6.26 -13.33 -0.86
CA GLU A 83 7.61 -13.16 -0.34
C GLU A 83 7.57 -12.61 1.08
N THR A 84 8.63 -12.83 1.85
CA THR A 84 8.79 -12.27 3.18
C THR A 84 8.96 -10.75 3.12
N ALA A 85 8.26 -10.02 4.01
CA ALA A 85 8.42 -8.59 4.18
C ALA A 85 8.74 -8.27 5.65
N LEU A 86 7.87 -7.59 6.39
CA LEU A 86 8.07 -7.36 7.83
C LEU A 86 8.12 -8.68 8.62
N ALA A 87 7.34 -9.69 8.20
CA ALA A 87 7.51 -11.07 8.66
C ALA A 87 8.67 -11.73 7.90
N LYS A 88 9.64 -12.27 8.65
CA LYS A 88 10.77 -13.01 8.08
C LYS A 88 10.42 -14.44 7.71
N SER A 89 9.35 -14.97 8.27
CA SER A 89 8.86 -16.31 7.98
C SER A 89 7.42 -16.48 8.46
N TRP A 90 6.74 -17.46 7.87
CA TRP A 90 5.44 -17.93 8.38
C TRP A 90 5.35 -19.45 8.30
N LYS A 91 4.46 -20.01 9.12
CA LYS A 91 4.11 -21.45 9.11
C LYS A 91 2.60 -21.58 9.09
N ILE A 92 2.13 -22.57 8.35
CA ILE A 92 0.72 -22.92 8.23
C ILE A 92 0.49 -24.21 8.99
N SER A 93 -0.57 -24.30 9.80
CA SER A 93 -0.97 -25.54 10.47
C SER A 93 -1.46 -26.59 9.45
N PRO A 94 -1.42 -27.90 9.78
CA PRO A 94 -1.82 -28.94 8.85
C PRO A 94 -3.28 -28.85 8.38
N ASP A 95 -4.16 -28.27 9.20
CA ASP A 95 -5.57 -28.02 8.88
C ASP A 95 -5.80 -26.75 8.05
N GLY A 96 -4.74 -25.94 7.82
CA GLY A 96 -4.82 -24.71 7.06
C GLY A 96 -5.53 -23.56 7.78
N LEU A 97 -5.80 -23.68 9.08
CA LEU A 97 -6.55 -22.68 9.83
C LEU A 97 -5.67 -21.68 10.57
N GLN A 98 -4.44 -22.05 10.94
CA GLN A 98 -3.55 -21.18 11.69
C GLN A 98 -2.32 -20.77 10.87
N TYR A 99 -2.00 -19.48 10.88
CA TYR A 99 -0.83 -18.88 10.25
C TYR A 99 0.02 -18.22 11.33
N THR A 100 1.16 -18.81 11.64
CA THR A 100 2.13 -18.25 12.61
C THR A 100 3.18 -17.46 11.88
N LEU A 101 3.19 -16.13 12.05
CA LEU A 101 4.15 -15.22 11.44
C LEU A 101 5.19 -14.79 12.48
N VAL A 102 6.46 -14.70 12.06
CA VAL A 102 7.56 -14.21 12.89
C VAL A 102 8.13 -12.94 12.29
N LEU A 103 8.03 -11.83 13.00
CA LEU A 103 8.58 -10.53 12.60
C LEU A 103 10.11 -10.53 12.59
N ARG A 104 10.71 -9.70 11.73
CA ARG A 104 12.13 -9.35 11.82
C ARG A 104 12.39 -8.59 13.08
N ARG A 105 13.58 -8.75 13.65
CA ARG A 105 14.01 -8.00 14.83
C ARG A 105 14.57 -6.63 14.44
N GLY A 106 14.39 -5.65 15.32
CA GLY A 106 14.97 -4.32 15.16
C GLY A 106 14.25 -3.43 14.14
N LEU A 107 13.05 -3.83 13.67
CA LEU A 107 12.22 -2.99 12.83
C LEU A 107 11.82 -1.71 13.55
N LYS A 108 11.80 -0.58 12.82
CA LYS A 108 11.39 0.72 13.34
C LYS A 108 10.51 1.44 12.34
N PHE A 109 9.55 2.17 12.85
CA PHE A 109 8.81 3.17 12.07
C PHE A 109 9.72 4.32 11.63
N SER A 110 9.27 5.14 10.70
CA SER A 110 10.03 6.26 10.14
C SER A 110 10.31 7.41 11.11
N ASP A 111 9.71 7.40 12.30
CA ASP A 111 9.98 8.27 13.43
C ASP A 111 10.99 7.66 14.43
N GLY A 112 11.44 6.42 14.19
CA GLY A 112 12.40 5.70 15.01
C GLY A 112 11.79 4.84 16.12
N PHE A 113 10.46 4.87 16.30
CA PHE A 113 9.79 4.02 17.29
C PHE A 113 9.87 2.55 16.87
N PRO A 114 10.16 1.61 17.79
CA PRO A 114 10.27 0.19 17.44
C PRO A 114 8.90 -0.39 17.06
N LEU A 115 8.91 -1.31 16.09
CA LEU A 115 7.76 -2.11 15.72
C LEU A 115 7.82 -3.46 16.44
N ASP A 116 6.69 -3.88 16.98
CA ASP A 116 6.49 -5.22 17.51
C ASP A 116 5.09 -5.80 17.22
N ALA A 117 4.79 -6.95 17.84
CA ALA A 117 3.52 -7.64 17.64
C ALA A 117 2.30 -6.87 18.19
N ASP A 118 2.46 -5.91 19.09
CA ASP A 118 1.36 -5.09 19.59
C ASP A 118 0.86 -4.12 18.51
N ASP A 119 1.75 -3.61 17.64
CA ASP A 119 1.36 -2.82 16.48
C ASP A 119 0.56 -3.64 15.48
N VAL A 120 0.95 -4.90 15.27
CA VAL A 120 0.20 -5.81 14.39
C VAL A 120 -1.18 -6.11 14.96
N LEU A 121 -1.28 -6.45 16.25
CA LEU A 121 -2.58 -6.64 16.91
C LEU A 121 -3.48 -5.42 16.76
N PHE A 122 -2.95 -4.25 17.09
CA PHE A 122 -3.66 -2.98 16.95
C PHE A 122 -4.12 -2.75 15.51
N THR A 123 -3.25 -3.01 14.54
CA THR A 123 -3.58 -2.89 13.11
C THR A 123 -4.81 -3.70 12.74
N PHE A 124 -4.83 -4.99 13.06
CA PHE A 124 -5.98 -5.84 12.71
C PHE A 124 -7.23 -5.50 13.52
N GLN A 125 -7.09 -5.07 14.78
CA GLN A 125 -8.21 -4.54 15.56
C GLN A 125 -8.86 -3.34 14.85
N VAL A 126 -8.07 -2.42 14.32
CA VAL A 126 -8.55 -1.23 13.60
C VAL A 126 -9.20 -1.62 12.27
N TYR A 127 -8.54 -2.45 11.44
CA TYR A 127 -9.12 -2.88 10.15
C TYR A 127 -10.42 -3.66 10.30
N LEU A 128 -10.57 -4.47 11.33
CA LEU A 128 -11.76 -5.27 11.58
C LEU A 128 -12.92 -4.47 12.20
N ASN A 129 -12.64 -3.28 12.73
CA ASN A 129 -13.67 -2.45 13.36
C ASN A 129 -14.60 -1.84 12.29
N GLU A 130 -15.89 -2.20 12.36
CA GLU A 130 -16.92 -1.70 11.42
C GLU A 130 -17.04 -0.18 11.36
N LYS A 131 -16.80 0.51 12.48
CA LYS A 131 -16.91 1.96 12.57
C LYS A 131 -15.80 2.70 11.81
N VAL A 132 -14.72 2.02 11.47
CA VAL A 132 -13.60 2.61 10.69
C VAL A 132 -13.92 2.65 9.20
N HIS A 133 -14.81 1.74 8.72
CA HIS A 133 -15.19 1.60 7.32
C HIS A 133 -14.00 1.36 6.37
N ALA A 134 -12.99 0.64 6.84
CA ALA A 134 -11.83 0.29 6.03
C ALA A 134 -12.24 -0.63 4.87
N PRO A 135 -11.95 -0.27 3.58
CA PRO A 135 -12.30 -1.11 2.43
C PRO A 135 -11.70 -2.52 2.49
N GLN A 136 -10.58 -2.67 3.17
CA GLN A 136 -9.87 -3.95 3.32
C GLN A 136 -10.54 -4.90 4.31
N ARG A 137 -11.49 -4.42 5.12
CA ARG A 137 -12.19 -5.23 6.14
C ARG A 137 -12.82 -6.47 5.52
N ASP A 138 -13.47 -6.32 4.36
CA ASP A 138 -14.19 -7.43 3.72
C ASP A 138 -13.25 -8.57 3.30
N LEU A 139 -11.97 -8.28 3.04
CA LEU A 139 -10.95 -9.30 2.76
C LEU A 139 -10.64 -10.17 3.99
N LEU A 140 -10.88 -9.66 5.19
CA LEU A 140 -10.61 -10.31 6.46
C LEU A 140 -11.83 -11.05 7.05
N LEU A 141 -12.96 -11.09 6.29
CA LEU A 141 -14.18 -11.76 6.66
C LEU A 141 -14.41 -13.03 5.83
N PHE A 142 -14.68 -14.14 6.49
CA PHE A 142 -15.05 -15.41 5.87
C PHE A 142 -16.49 -15.75 6.22
N GLU A 143 -17.41 -15.61 5.26
CA GLU A 143 -18.85 -15.79 5.49
C GLU A 143 -19.36 -14.93 6.66
N GLY A 144 -18.89 -13.68 6.73
CA GLY A 144 -19.25 -12.73 7.78
C GLY A 144 -18.49 -12.92 9.11
N LYS A 145 -17.64 -13.95 9.23
CA LYS A 145 -16.81 -14.19 10.42
C LYS A 145 -15.41 -13.61 10.22
N PRO A 146 -14.94 -12.75 11.12
CA PRO A 146 -13.58 -12.19 11.02
C PRO A 146 -12.52 -13.24 11.35
N ILE A 147 -11.33 -13.04 10.78
CA ILE A 147 -10.13 -13.72 11.27
C ILE A 147 -9.85 -13.27 12.70
N SER A 148 -9.21 -14.12 13.50
CA SER A 148 -8.71 -13.75 14.82
C SER A 148 -7.20 -13.58 14.77
N VAL A 149 -6.69 -12.70 15.64
CA VAL A 149 -5.27 -12.39 15.73
C VAL A 149 -4.84 -12.41 17.19
N ARG A 150 -3.78 -13.13 17.50
CA ARG A 150 -3.21 -13.16 18.85
C ARG A 150 -1.69 -13.05 18.82
N LYS A 151 -1.15 -12.37 19.81
CA LYS A 151 0.26 -12.27 20.08
C LYS A 151 0.73 -13.50 20.90
N VAL A 152 1.88 -14.04 20.54
CA VAL A 152 2.57 -15.08 21.32
C VAL A 152 3.72 -14.43 22.11
N ASP A 153 4.54 -13.63 21.44
CA ASP A 153 5.60 -12.81 22.02
C ASP A 153 5.77 -11.52 21.18
N LEU A 154 6.80 -10.71 21.46
CA LEU A 154 7.03 -9.43 20.77
C LEU A 154 7.28 -9.56 19.27
N GLN A 155 7.63 -10.74 18.77
CA GLN A 155 7.90 -10.98 17.35
C GLN A 155 6.95 -12.01 16.72
N THR A 156 6.18 -12.76 17.51
CA THR A 156 5.39 -13.89 17.01
C THR A 156 3.90 -13.61 17.12
N ILE A 157 3.21 -13.70 15.98
CA ILE A 157 1.77 -13.48 15.86
C ILE A 157 1.13 -14.73 15.24
N VAL A 158 -0.03 -15.10 15.73
CA VAL A 158 -0.85 -16.18 15.16
C VAL A 158 -2.17 -15.59 14.66
N PHE A 159 -2.46 -15.86 13.41
CA PHE A 159 -3.75 -15.60 12.77
C PHE A 159 -4.54 -16.89 12.67
N GLU A 160 -5.81 -16.85 13.02
CA GLU A 160 -6.72 -17.97 12.90
C GLU A 160 -7.84 -17.62 11.92
N LEU A 161 -8.05 -18.48 10.94
CA LEU A 161 -9.08 -18.34 9.93
C LEU A 161 -10.30 -19.16 10.32
N PRO A 162 -11.51 -18.64 10.09
CA PRO A 162 -12.75 -19.41 10.35
C PRO A 162 -12.90 -20.67 9.47
N LYS A 163 -12.20 -20.71 8.32
CA LYS A 163 -12.12 -21.85 7.42
C LYS A 163 -10.82 -21.83 6.62
N PRO A 164 -10.34 -23.00 6.10
CA PRO A 164 -9.15 -23.04 5.27
C PRO A 164 -9.31 -22.19 4.01
N TYR A 165 -8.26 -21.47 3.66
CA TYR A 165 -8.21 -20.63 2.45
C TYR A 165 -6.86 -20.80 1.75
N GLY A 166 -6.89 -21.36 0.53
CA GLY A 166 -5.68 -21.83 -0.17
C GLY A 166 -4.62 -20.78 -0.51
N VAL A 167 -4.95 -19.49 -0.38
CA VAL A 167 -4.04 -18.37 -0.64
C VAL A 167 -4.06 -17.36 0.51
N ALA A 168 -4.29 -17.83 1.73
CA ALA A 168 -4.50 -16.97 2.89
C ALA A 168 -3.28 -16.11 3.25
N GLU A 169 -2.06 -16.52 2.90
CA GLU A 169 -0.88 -15.68 3.09
C GLU A 169 -0.99 -14.35 2.33
N ARG A 170 -1.77 -14.29 1.24
CA ARG A 170 -2.04 -13.05 0.49
C ARG A 170 -2.91 -12.05 1.23
N LEU A 171 -3.61 -12.47 2.27
CA LEU A 171 -4.39 -11.57 3.14
C LEU A 171 -3.50 -10.60 3.92
N PHE A 172 -2.21 -10.93 4.04
CA PHE A 172 -1.22 -10.13 4.77
C PHE A 172 -0.43 -9.18 3.86
N ASP A 173 -0.70 -9.19 2.53
CA ASP A 173 -0.23 -8.22 1.54
C ASP A 173 -1.19 -7.03 1.47
N GLY A 174 -0.65 -5.83 1.30
CA GLY A 174 -1.45 -4.62 1.10
C GLY A 174 -2.16 -4.08 2.34
N LEU A 175 -1.92 -4.65 3.51
CA LEU A 175 -2.39 -4.13 4.79
C LEU A 175 -1.24 -3.39 5.49
N ALA A 176 -1.27 -2.06 5.44
CA ALA A 176 -0.28 -1.23 6.10
C ALA A 176 -0.28 -1.46 7.61
N ILE A 177 0.87 -1.77 8.19
CA ILE A 177 1.00 -1.91 9.64
C ILE A 177 1.03 -0.53 10.27
N LEU A 178 0.12 -0.32 11.22
CA LEU A 178 -0.16 0.97 11.82
C LEU A 178 0.71 1.23 13.06
N PRO A 179 1.25 2.45 13.25
CA PRO A 179 1.99 2.84 14.44
C PRO A 179 1.05 3.02 15.64
N LYS A 180 0.94 2.00 16.48
CA LYS A 180 0.06 2.02 17.66
C LYS A 180 0.33 3.23 18.55
N HIS A 181 1.61 3.56 18.78
CA HIS A 181 2.02 4.68 19.63
C HIS A 181 1.49 6.05 19.19
N LEU A 182 1.18 6.23 17.90
CA LEU A 182 0.58 7.46 17.37
C LEU A 182 -0.95 7.37 17.23
N LEU A 183 -1.48 6.19 16.96
CA LEU A 183 -2.86 6.01 16.49
C LEU A 183 -3.82 5.40 17.53
N GLU A 184 -3.32 4.84 18.65
CA GLU A 184 -4.16 4.21 19.68
C GLU A 184 -5.15 5.22 20.28
N LYS A 185 -4.66 6.36 20.77
CA LYS A 185 -5.51 7.39 21.33
C LYS A 185 -6.54 7.97 20.34
N PRO A 186 -6.18 8.38 19.12
CA PRO A 186 -7.16 8.76 18.10
C PRO A 186 -8.18 7.67 17.76
N TYR A 187 -7.78 6.41 17.79
CA TYR A 187 -8.67 5.29 17.57
C TYR A 187 -9.72 5.17 18.69
N GLU A 188 -9.29 5.22 19.96
CA GLU A 188 -10.17 5.21 21.13
C GLU A 188 -11.16 6.38 21.13
N GLU A 189 -10.71 7.54 20.64
CA GLU A 189 -11.55 8.74 20.48
C GLU A 189 -12.48 8.68 19.24
N GLY A 190 -12.41 7.62 18.41
CA GLY A 190 -13.19 7.49 17.18
C GLY A 190 -12.78 8.46 16.06
N LYS A 191 -11.56 8.98 16.11
CA LYS A 191 -11.03 10.00 15.17
C LYS A 191 -10.05 9.44 14.14
N ILE A 192 -9.74 8.15 14.17
CA ILE A 192 -8.70 7.55 13.31
C ILE A 192 -8.95 7.76 11.81
N GLY A 193 -10.21 7.77 11.36
CA GLY A 193 -10.58 8.04 9.98
C GLY A 193 -10.38 9.50 9.55
N GLN A 194 -10.16 10.42 10.49
CA GLN A 194 -9.92 11.85 10.24
C GLN A 194 -8.42 12.19 10.16
N LEU A 195 -7.55 11.23 10.50
CA LEU A 195 -6.10 11.40 10.44
C LEU A 195 -5.55 11.11 9.05
N GLY A 196 -4.28 11.44 8.84
CA GLY A 196 -3.60 11.21 7.56
C GLY A 196 -4.20 12.05 6.43
N THR A 197 -4.79 13.20 6.74
CA THR A 197 -5.13 14.20 5.73
C THR A 197 -3.86 14.80 5.16
N LEU A 198 -3.94 15.44 4.00
CA LEU A 198 -2.79 16.11 3.39
C LEU A 198 -2.28 17.29 4.25
N ALA A 199 -3.12 17.82 5.14
CA ALA A 199 -2.75 18.87 6.10
C ALA A 199 -2.11 18.32 7.40
N THR A 200 -2.05 16.99 7.58
CA THR A 200 -1.42 16.39 8.76
C THR A 200 0.08 16.67 8.74
N PRO A 201 0.65 17.25 9.79
CA PRO A 201 2.08 17.51 9.87
C PRO A 201 2.91 16.24 9.69
N PRO A 202 4.04 16.28 8.96
CA PRO A 202 4.87 15.09 8.68
C PRO A 202 5.28 14.30 9.92
N ASN A 203 5.53 14.98 11.06
CA ASN A 203 5.93 14.37 12.32
C ASN A 203 4.79 13.68 13.09
N GLN A 204 3.55 13.81 12.62
CA GLN A 204 2.38 13.12 13.21
C GLN A 204 2.01 11.85 12.44
N TRP A 205 2.82 11.46 11.48
CA TRP A 205 2.61 10.27 10.67
C TRP A 205 3.90 9.45 10.53
N ALA A 206 3.83 8.19 10.82
CA ALA A 206 4.96 7.27 10.68
C ALA A 206 4.55 6.04 9.88
N GLY A 207 5.47 5.54 9.08
CA GLY A 207 5.29 4.34 8.26
C GLY A 207 6.55 3.47 8.27
N LEU A 208 6.48 2.35 7.58
CA LEU A 208 7.55 1.35 7.50
C LEU A 208 8.13 1.23 6.08
N GLY A 209 7.67 2.09 5.17
CA GLY A 209 8.12 2.14 3.79
C GLY A 209 9.49 2.82 3.61
N PRO A 210 10.02 2.81 2.37
CA PRO A 210 11.31 3.42 2.04
C PRO A 210 11.32 4.94 2.17
N PHE A 211 10.16 5.59 2.11
CA PHE A 211 10.04 7.04 2.19
C PHE A 211 9.05 7.46 3.28
N ARG A 212 9.19 8.72 3.74
CA ARG A 212 8.27 9.39 4.66
C ARG A 212 7.92 10.79 4.13
N LEU A 213 6.78 11.32 4.57
CA LEU A 213 6.33 12.65 4.15
C LEU A 213 7.33 13.72 4.61
N LYS A 214 7.75 14.57 3.67
CA LYS A 214 8.56 15.77 3.92
C LYS A 214 7.76 17.05 3.76
N GLU A 215 7.07 17.19 2.62
CA GLU A 215 6.36 18.42 2.27
C GLU A 215 5.12 18.09 1.42
N TYR A 216 4.07 18.87 1.60
CA TYR A 216 2.93 18.88 0.70
C TYR A 216 2.58 20.32 0.35
N VAL A 217 2.42 20.59 -0.96
CA VAL A 217 1.98 21.88 -1.51
C VAL A 217 0.72 21.63 -2.33
N ALA A 218 -0.42 22.11 -1.82
CA ALA A 218 -1.74 21.87 -2.39
C ALA A 218 -1.81 22.22 -3.88
N GLY A 219 -2.38 21.34 -4.67
CA GLY A 219 -2.53 21.47 -6.12
C GLY A 219 -1.24 21.43 -6.92
N GLN A 220 -0.07 21.27 -6.30
CA GLN A 220 1.23 21.33 -6.97
C GLN A 220 2.01 20.04 -6.85
N ARG A 221 2.44 19.68 -5.63
CA ARG A 221 3.34 18.56 -5.39
C ARG A 221 3.25 17.98 -3.98
N LEU A 222 3.74 16.77 -3.86
CA LEU A 222 4.05 16.13 -2.59
C LEU A 222 5.50 15.63 -2.65
N VAL A 223 6.28 15.90 -1.61
CA VAL A 223 7.68 15.49 -1.49
C VAL A 223 7.80 14.49 -0.37
N LEU A 224 8.39 13.36 -0.67
CA LEU A 224 8.81 12.37 0.29
C LEU A 224 10.34 12.40 0.41
N GLU A 225 10.85 12.20 1.62
CA GLU A 225 12.28 12.00 1.89
C GLU A 225 12.56 10.55 2.29
N SER A 226 13.78 10.10 2.14
CA SER A 226 14.19 8.76 2.51
C SER A 226 13.95 8.47 3.99
N ASN A 227 13.46 7.28 4.30
CA ASN A 227 13.27 6.80 5.66
C ASN A 227 14.61 6.29 6.23
N PRO A 228 15.22 6.96 7.23
CA PRO A 228 16.50 6.56 7.79
C PRO A 228 16.47 5.23 8.54
N TYR A 229 15.27 4.74 8.86
CA TYR A 229 15.04 3.47 9.57
C TYR A 229 14.55 2.35 8.66
N TYR A 230 14.58 2.54 7.33
CA TYR A 230 14.09 1.53 6.41
C TYR A 230 14.87 0.21 6.57
N TRP A 231 14.15 -0.88 6.61
CA TRP A 231 14.61 -2.22 7.01
C TRP A 231 15.15 -3.09 5.86
N LYS A 232 15.31 -2.53 4.66
CA LYS A 232 15.92 -3.25 3.53
C LYS A 232 17.30 -2.71 3.23
N THR A 233 18.20 -3.60 2.82
CA THR A 233 19.57 -3.26 2.37
C THR A 233 19.86 -3.89 1.02
N ASP A 234 20.89 -3.41 0.34
CA ASP A 234 21.49 -4.08 -0.79
C ASP A 234 22.44 -5.22 -0.34
N ALA A 235 23.03 -5.93 -1.31
CA ALA A 235 23.95 -7.05 -1.05
C ALA A 235 25.27 -6.62 -0.37
N LYS A 236 25.61 -5.33 -0.35
CA LYS A 236 26.78 -4.78 0.35
C LYS A 236 26.43 -4.25 1.76
N GLY A 237 25.14 -4.32 2.15
CA GLY A 237 24.67 -3.83 3.45
C GLY A 237 24.36 -2.33 3.47
N ASN A 238 24.36 -1.63 2.34
CA ASN A 238 23.91 -0.25 2.28
C ASN A 238 22.40 -0.20 2.46
N ARG A 239 21.92 0.71 3.33
CA ARG A 239 20.49 0.89 3.58
C ARG A 239 19.81 1.51 2.36
N LEU A 240 18.65 1.01 2.01
CA LEU A 240 17.79 1.54 0.96
C LEU A 240 16.80 2.58 1.56
N PRO A 241 16.17 3.44 0.76
CA PRO A 241 16.41 3.63 -0.68
C PRO A 241 17.72 4.39 -0.93
N TYR A 242 18.24 4.34 -2.16
CA TYR A 242 19.39 5.16 -2.55
C TYR A 242 19.05 6.63 -2.73
N LEU A 243 17.81 6.94 -3.16
CA LEU A 243 17.32 8.30 -3.37
C LEU A 243 17.11 9.04 -2.05
N ASP A 244 17.46 10.32 -2.02
CA ASP A 244 17.16 11.21 -0.90
C ASP A 244 15.68 11.63 -0.91
N GLU A 245 15.12 11.87 -2.11
CA GLU A 245 13.75 12.38 -2.27
C GLU A 245 13.01 11.72 -3.45
N LEU A 246 11.70 11.57 -3.27
CA LEU A 246 10.74 11.22 -4.29
C LEU A 246 9.67 12.33 -4.37
N VAL A 247 9.56 12.96 -5.53
CA VAL A 247 8.66 14.09 -5.75
C VAL A 247 7.49 13.67 -6.64
N PHE A 248 6.28 13.88 -6.18
CA PHE A 248 5.05 13.69 -6.96
C PHE A 248 4.50 15.04 -7.41
N LEU A 249 4.50 15.29 -8.72
CA LEU A 249 3.91 16.49 -9.33
C LEU A 249 2.47 16.18 -9.76
N PHE A 250 1.51 17.04 -9.43
CA PHE A 250 0.11 16.83 -9.80
C PHE A 250 -0.16 17.40 -11.18
N VAL A 251 -0.30 16.52 -12.17
CA VAL A 251 -0.44 16.85 -13.59
C VAL A 251 -1.60 16.07 -14.18
N PRO A 252 -2.84 16.62 -14.22
CA PRO A 252 -4.03 15.89 -14.63
C PRO A 252 -4.03 15.42 -16.10
N SER A 253 -3.46 16.21 -17.00
CA SER A 253 -3.42 15.88 -18.43
C SER A 253 -2.31 14.88 -18.76
N ALA A 254 -2.65 13.78 -19.43
CA ALA A 254 -1.68 12.79 -19.89
C ALA A 254 -0.63 13.40 -20.84
N ASP A 255 -1.07 14.31 -21.74
CA ASP A 255 -0.16 14.95 -22.68
C ASP A 255 0.77 15.95 -21.98
N ALA A 256 0.26 16.68 -20.98
CA ALA A 256 1.10 17.52 -20.13
C ALA A 256 2.14 16.72 -19.34
N GLN A 257 1.82 15.50 -18.90
CA GLN A 257 2.79 14.61 -18.27
C GLN A 257 3.91 14.21 -19.24
N VAL A 258 3.55 13.90 -20.50
CA VAL A 258 4.54 13.59 -21.55
C VAL A 258 5.44 14.80 -21.82
N LEU A 259 4.87 16.02 -21.95
CA LEU A 259 5.65 17.24 -22.17
C LEU A 259 6.64 17.52 -21.03
N ARG A 260 6.22 17.35 -19.76
CA ARG A 260 7.09 17.50 -18.59
C ARG A 260 8.22 16.47 -18.56
N PHE A 261 7.93 15.23 -18.97
CA PHE A 261 8.94 14.20 -19.12
C PHE A 261 9.94 14.55 -20.23
N GLN A 262 9.45 14.96 -21.39
CA GLN A 262 10.31 15.35 -22.53
C GLN A 262 11.17 16.59 -22.24
N SER A 263 10.69 17.50 -21.39
CA SER A 263 11.46 18.67 -20.92
C SER A 263 12.46 18.35 -19.81
N GLY A 264 12.46 17.13 -19.27
CA GLY A 264 13.32 16.75 -18.15
C GLY A 264 12.84 17.28 -16.79
N GLU A 265 11.58 17.73 -16.68
CA GLU A 265 11.01 18.14 -15.39
C GLU A 265 10.61 16.93 -14.52
N THR A 266 10.34 15.79 -15.17
CA THR A 266 10.14 14.50 -14.52
C THR A 266 11.04 13.44 -15.15
N GLU A 267 11.60 12.56 -14.34
CA GLU A 267 12.53 11.51 -14.77
C GLU A 267 11.84 10.18 -15.07
N LEU A 268 10.61 10.02 -14.65
CA LEU A 268 9.83 8.80 -14.85
C LEU A 268 8.38 9.13 -15.22
N ILE A 269 7.87 8.44 -16.22
CA ILE A 269 6.45 8.43 -16.56
C ILE A 269 5.98 6.99 -16.70
N SER A 270 4.86 6.66 -16.08
CA SER A 270 4.23 5.35 -16.14
C SER A 270 2.82 5.46 -16.75
N ARG A 271 2.25 4.33 -17.15
CA ARG A 271 0.85 4.25 -17.64
C ARG A 271 0.59 5.15 -18.84
N LEU A 272 1.49 5.15 -19.81
CA LEU A 272 1.33 5.85 -21.07
C LEU A 272 0.08 5.33 -21.82
N SER A 273 -0.64 6.24 -22.48
CA SER A 273 -1.62 5.85 -23.49
C SER A 273 -0.92 5.13 -24.64
N ALA A 274 -1.65 4.31 -25.41
CA ALA A 274 -1.08 3.65 -26.58
C ALA A 274 -0.52 4.66 -27.60
N GLU A 275 -1.18 5.81 -27.74
CA GLU A 275 -0.73 6.91 -28.60
C GLU A 275 0.58 7.50 -28.10
N ASN A 276 0.65 7.92 -26.83
CA ASN A 276 1.84 8.51 -26.24
C ASN A 276 3.02 7.53 -26.21
N PHE A 277 2.74 6.24 -25.96
CA PHE A 277 3.77 5.21 -26.09
C PHE A 277 4.30 5.11 -27.51
N SER A 278 3.42 5.15 -28.52
CA SER A 278 3.82 5.07 -29.93
C SER A 278 4.62 6.30 -30.38
N VAL A 279 4.26 7.49 -29.89
CA VAL A 279 5.01 8.74 -30.16
C VAL A 279 6.39 8.65 -29.54
N LEU A 280 6.50 8.41 -28.23
CA LEU A 280 7.75 8.35 -27.53
C LEU A 280 8.68 7.23 -28.04
N SER A 281 8.13 6.08 -28.45
CA SER A 281 8.91 4.98 -29.01
C SER A 281 9.56 5.29 -30.35
N ARG A 282 9.03 6.26 -31.11
CA ARG A 282 9.60 6.70 -32.39
C ARG A 282 10.64 7.80 -32.24
N GLU A 283 10.62 8.51 -31.12
CA GLU A 283 11.57 9.55 -30.82
C GLU A 283 12.87 8.92 -30.28
N GLN A 284 13.99 9.21 -30.93
CA GLN A 284 15.31 8.81 -30.43
C GLN A 284 15.84 9.91 -29.50
N LYS A 285 15.60 9.77 -28.19
CA LYS A 285 16.04 10.70 -27.14
C LYS A 285 16.69 9.96 -25.98
N ASP A 286 17.26 10.70 -25.03
CA ASP A 286 17.99 10.18 -23.87
C ASP A 286 17.07 9.58 -22.79
N TYR A 287 16.17 8.67 -23.18
CA TYR A 287 15.33 7.89 -22.26
C TYR A 287 15.13 6.44 -22.74
N THR A 288 14.81 5.57 -21.81
CA THR A 288 14.54 4.15 -22.08
C THR A 288 13.05 3.89 -22.05
N MET A 289 12.52 3.29 -23.11
CA MET A 289 11.15 2.76 -23.14
C MET A 289 11.14 1.32 -22.65
N VAL A 290 10.32 1.05 -21.64
CA VAL A 290 10.18 -0.29 -21.07
C VAL A 290 8.75 -0.79 -21.29
N ASP A 291 8.60 -1.90 -22.01
CA ASP A 291 7.35 -2.65 -22.07
C ASP A 291 7.37 -3.70 -20.95
N ALA A 292 6.58 -3.45 -19.90
CA ALA A 292 6.48 -4.35 -18.74
C ALA A 292 5.57 -5.57 -19.00
N GLY A 293 5.03 -5.71 -20.21
CA GLY A 293 4.13 -6.78 -20.58
C GLY A 293 2.68 -6.55 -20.12
N PRO A 294 1.81 -7.57 -20.21
CA PRO A 294 0.40 -7.47 -19.85
C PRO A 294 0.22 -7.19 -18.36
N GLY A 295 -0.48 -6.10 -18.06
CA GLY A 295 -0.84 -5.72 -16.69
C GLY A 295 -1.92 -6.61 -16.10
N LEU A 296 -2.19 -6.38 -14.82
CA LEU A 296 -3.32 -6.99 -14.09
C LEU A 296 -4.55 -6.06 -14.06
N GLU A 297 -4.41 -4.84 -14.56
CA GLU A 297 -5.51 -3.87 -14.65
C GLU A 297 -6.35 -4.16 -15.89
N TYR A 298 -7.67 -3.95 -15.77
CA TYR A 298 -8.60 -4.08 -16.88
C TYR A 298 -9.73 -3.06 -16.79
N ASN A 299 -10.27 -2.71 -17.96
CA ASN A 299 -11.45 -1.87 -18.07
C ASN A 299 -12.68 -2.74 -18.26
N PHE A 300 -13.74 -2.41 -17.56
CA PHE A 300 -15.00 -3.17 -17.60
C PHE A 300 -16.21 -2.25 -17.53
N LEU A 301 -17.32 -2.77 -18.01
CA LEU A 301 -18.64 -2.19 -17.84
C LEU A 301 -19.42 -3.04 -16.85
N PHE A 302 -20.05 -2.40 -15.89
CA PHE A 302 -20.92 -3.09 -14.93
C PHE A 302 -22.30 -2.43 -14.88
N PHE A 303 -23.29 -3.20 -14.45
CA PHE A 303 -24.64 -2.74 -14.24
C PHE A 303 -24.90 -2.60 -12.74
N ASN A 304 -25.50 -1.48 -12.33
CA ASN A 304 -25.97 -1.35 -10.96
C ASN A 304 -27.19 -2.27 -10.77
N LEU A 305 -27.05 -3.28 -9.92
CA LEU A 305 -28.10 -4.26 -9.59
C LEU A 305 -28.62 -4.07 -8.17
N SER A 306 -28.27 -2.99 -7.47
CA SER A 306 -28.68 -2.71 -6.09
C SER A 306 -30.22 -2.65 -5.99
N GLU A 307 -30.72 -2.98 -4.80
CA GLU A 307 -32.14 -2.78 -4.51
C GLU A 307 -32.51 -1.30 -4.56
N PRO A 308 -33.66 -0.96 -5.17
CA PRO A 308 -34.09 0.43 -5.23
C PRO A 308 -34.47 0.95 -3.86
N GLY A 309 -34.02 2.15 -3.53
CA GLY A 309 -34.47 2.86 -2.33
C GLY A 309 -35.83 3.51 -2.53
N GLU A 310 -36.44 3.97 -1.43
CA GLU A 310 -37.81 4.58 -1.43
C GLU A 310 -37.96 5.79 -2.38
N LYS A 311 -36.88 6.50 -2.66
CA LYS A 311 -36.86 7.69 -3.53
C LYS A 311 -36.43 7.41 -4.96
N THR A 312 -36.38 6.14 -5.39
CA THR A 312 -35.94 5.77 -6.74
C THR A 312 -36.96 6.20 -7.79
N SER A 313 -36.50 6.90 -8.85
CA SER A 313 -37.37 7.35 -9.93
C SER A 313 -37.99 6.20 -10.71
N ALA A 314 -39.17 6.43 -11.31
CA ALA A 314 -39.85 5.45 -12.15
C ALA A 314 -38.98 4.99 -13.34
N ARG A 315 -38.18 5.91 -13.91
CA ARG A 315 -37.24 5.59 -15.01
C ARG A 315 -36.15 4.63 -14.50
N THR A 316 -35.52 4.93 -13.37
CA THR A 316 -34.49 4.07 -12.79
C THR A 316 -35.04 2.69 -12.41
N LEU A 317 -36.28 2.61 -11.91
CA LEU A 317 -36.95 1.33 -11.65
C LEU A 317 -37.13 0.50 -12.93
N GLN A 318 -37.45 1.15 -14.05
CA GLN A 318 -37.58 0.47 -15.36
C GLN A 318 -36.19 -0.01 -15.83
N GLU A 319 -35.18 0.82 -15.73
CA GLU A 319 -33.79 0.47 -16.11
C GLU A 319 -33.26 -0.69 -15.26
N LEU A 320 -33.54 -0.71 -13.95
CA LEU A 320 -33.16 -1.81 -13.07
C LEU A 320 -33.79 -3.15 -13.48
N LYS A 321 -35.03 -3.16 -13.99
CA LYS A 321 -35.65 -4.39 -14.52
C LYS A 321 -34.83 -4.96 -15.69
N TRP A 322 -34.38 -4.11 -16.62
CA TRP A 322 -33.52 -4.54 -17.72
C TRP A 322 -32.14 -5.00 -17.22
N PHE A 323 -31.50 -4.22 -16.35
CA PHE A 323 -30.18 -4.55 -15.83
C PHE A 323 -30.16 -5.88 -15.06
N ARG A 324 -31.23 -6.22 -14.36
CA ARG A 324 -31.36 -7.49 -13.64
C ARG A 324 -31.64 -8.68 -14.56
N GLU A 325 -32.15 -8.43 -15.79
CA GLU A 325 -32.37 -9.49 -16.77
C GLU A 325 -31.02 -9.98 -17.34
N VAL A 326 -30.71 -11.26 -17.10
CA VAL A 326 -29.42 -11.86 -17.51
C VAL A 326 -29.22 -11.76 -19.03
N LYS A 327 -30.29 -12.04 -19.81
CA LYS A 327 -30.21 -11.98 -21.29
C LYS A 327 -29.92 -10.59 -21.80
N PHE A 328 -30.40 -9.54 -21.12
CA PHE A 328 -30.10 -8.16 -21.46
C PHE A 328 -28.59 -7.90 -21.29
N ARG A 329 -28.00 -8.29 -20.16
CA ARG A 329 -26.56 -8.13 -19.91
C ARG A 329 -25.70 -8.92 -20.90
N GLN A 330 -26.13 -10.14 -21.26
CA GLN A 330 -25.47 -10.95 -22.28
C GLN A 330 -25.54 -10.29 -23.66
N ALA A 331 -26.69 -9.73 -24.04
CA ALA A 331 -26.85 -9.02 -25.29
C ALA A 331 -25.94 -7.78 -25.38
N VAL A 332 -25.88 -6.98 -24.30
CA VAL A 332 -24.94 -5.83 -24.22
C VAL A 332 -23.51 -6.31 -24.35
N SER A 333 -23.13 -7.39 -23.64
CA SER A 333 -21.78 -7.96 -23.73
C SER A 333 -21.44 -8.43 -25.16
N ALA A 334 -22.39 -9.04 -25.86
CA ALA A 334 -22.20 -9.50 -27.23
C ALA A 334 -22.14 -8.35 -28.26
N ALA A 335 -22.81 -7.23 -27.96
CA ALA A 335 -22.78 -6.04 -28.80
C ALA A 335 -21.48 -5.23 -28.74
N ILE A 336 -20.65 -5.44 -27.73
CA ILE A 336 -19.37 -4.74 -27.58
C ILE A 336 -18.30 -5.45 -28.42
N ASP A 337 -17.83 -4.77 -29.47
CA ASP A 337 -16.69 -5.24 -30.27
C ASP A 337 -15.38 -4.95 -29.52
N ARG A 338 -14.95 -5.90 -28.69
CA ARG A 338 -13.73 -5.80 -27.86
C ARG A 338 -12.47 -5.75 -28.72
N GLU A 339 -12.44 -6.47 -29.84
CA GLU A 339 -11.28 -6.48 -30.74
C GLU A 339 -11.14 -5.12 -31.46
N ALA A 340 -12.23 -4.49 -31.82
CA ALA A 340 -12.18 -3.13 -32.38
C ALA A 340 -11.66 -2.13 -31.33
N ILE A 341 -12.06 -2.25 -30.08
CA ILE A 341 -11.53 -1.42 -28.98
C ILE A 341 -10.02 -1.64 -28.85
N VAL A 342 -9.56 -2.88 -28.80
CA VAL A 342 -8.12 -3.19 -28.73
C VAL A 342 -7.37 -2.59 -29.92
N ARG A 343 -7.90 -2.76 -31.13
CA ARG A 343 -7.25 -2.25 -32.34
C ARG A 343 -7.22 -0.73 -32.42
N LEU A 344 -8.38 -0.08 -32.16
CA LEU A 344 -8.54 1.37 -32.41
C LEU A 344 -8.13 2.23 -31.23
N VAL A 345 -8.45 1.83 -29.99
CA VAL A 345 -8.18 2.63 -28.80
C VAL A 345 -6.79 2.28 -28.21
N TYR A 346 -6.48 0.99 -28.15
CA TYR A 346 -5.22 0.53 -27.57
C TYR A 346 -4.12 0.28 -28.61
N GLN A 347 -4.37 0.54 -29.90
CA GLN A 347 -3.42 0.34 -31.01
C GLN A 347 -2.75 -1.06 -30.97
N GLY A 348 -3.53 -2.09 -30.64
CA GLY A 348 -3.06 -3.47 -30.47
C GLY A 348 -2.32 -3.77 -29.14
N ARG A 349 -2.15 -2.77 -28.25
CA ARG A 349 -1.45 -2.92 -26.96
C ARG A 349 -2.39 -3.30 -25.83
N GLY A 350 -3.26 -4.24 -26.05
CA GLY A 350 -4.22 -4.74 -25.08
C GLY A 350 -4.69 -6.13 -25.47
N SER A 351 -5.48 -6.74 -24.61
CA SER A 351 -6.13 -8.02 -24.88
C SER A 351 -7.61 -7.93 -24.60
N ALA A 352 -8.44 -8.47 -25.50
CA ALA A 352 -9.87 -8.61 -25.27
C ALA A 352 -10.10 -9.59 -24.12
N LEU A 353 -10.94 -9.21 -23.15
CA LEU A 353 -11.27 -10.03 -21.99
C LEU A 353 -12.70 -10.53 -22.06
N TRP A 354 -12.88 -11.79 -21.72
CA TRP A 354 -14.19 -12.47 -21.64
C TRP A 354 -14.54 -12.89 -20.21
N GLY A 355 -13.67 -12.56 -19.25
CA GLY A 355 -13.82 -12.85 -17.83
C GLY A 355 -13.03 -11.88 -16.97
N LEU A 356 -13.07 -12.07 -15.66
CA LEU A 356 -12.42 -11.20 -14.66
C LEU A 356 -10.91 -11.43 -14.51
N VAL A 357 -10.39 -12.51 -15.10
CA VAL A 357 -8.97 -12.87 -14.97
C VAL A 357 -8.21 -12.36 -16.19
N PRO A 358 -7.35 -11.34 -16.06
CA PRO A 358 -6.55 -10.83 -17.17
C PRO A 358 -5.40 -11.78 -17.51
N PRO A 359 -4.88 -11.75 -18.78
CA PRO A 359 -3.79 -12.63 -19.23
C PRO A 359 -2.49 -12.50 -18.42
N GLY A 360 -2.27 -11.35 -17.78
CA GLY A 360 -1.12 -11.13 -16.89
C GLY A 360 -1.19 -11.90 -15.58
N ASN A 361 -2.37 -12.43 -15.21
CA ASN A 361 -2.52 -13.27 -14.01
C ASN A 361 -2.02 -14.69 -14.34
N ARG A 362 -0.97 -15.11 -13.68
CA ARG A 362 -0.30 -16.40 -13.91
C ARG A 362 -0.74 -17.49 -12.92
N ARG A 363 -1.67 -17.19 -12.01
CA ARG A 363 -2.11 -18.10 -10.94
C ARG A 363 -3.61 -18.03 -10.69
#